data_b58a8f29a3570a5a0e51a610b899982e
#
_entry.id   b58a8f29a3570a5a0e51a610b899982e
#
_cell.length_a   1.000
_cell.length_b   1.000
_cell.length_c   1.000
_cell.angle_alpha   90.00
_cell.angle_beta   90.00
_cell.angle_gamma   90.00
#
_symmetry.space_group_name_H-M   'P 1'
#
loop_
_entity.id
_entity.type
_entity.pdbx_description
1 polymer ?
#
loop_
_entity_poly.entity_id
_entity_poly.type
_entity_poly.pdbx_seq_one_letter_code
_entity_poly.pdbx_strand_id
1 'polypeptide(L)'
;MRCDGRLVAFANVLTNAQARVGSIDIMRHAGDAPAGTMEFLFTELMLQLKSQGFVRFSLGMAPLSGLSFERSRRMWDRFGNLIYRHGGAFYNFEGLRAFKAKFDPDWVPHYLATPSGMPPLLPLADAARLIAAAG
;
A
#
# COMPACT_ATOMS: atom_id res chain seq x y z
N MET A 1 16.85 -5.40 -5.15
CA MET A 1 17.09 -6.85 -5.10
C MET A 1 17.48 -7.35 -6.48
N ARG A 2 18.51 -8.16 -6.57
CA ARG A 2 18.98 -8.74 -7.83
C ARG A 2 18.98 -10.27 -7.74
N CYS A 3 18.68 -10.92 -8.85
CA CYS A 3 18.79 -12.36 -9.04
C CYS A 3 19.64 -12.58 -10.29
N ASP A 4 20.75 -13.31 -10.18
CA ASP A 4 21.71 -13.55 -11.26
C ASP A 4 22.16 -12.25 -11.99
N GLY A 5 22.42 -11.19 -11.21
CA GLY A 5 22.83 -9.88 -11.74
C GLY A 5 21.67 -9.01 -12.25
N ARG A 6 20.49 -9.55 -12.54
CA ARG A 6 19.32 -8.83 -13.03
C ARG A 6 18.52 -8.21 -11.88
N LEU A 7 18.07 -6.97 -12.03
CA LEU A 7 17.17 -6.33 -11.08
C LEU A 7 15.77 -6.98 -11.17
N VAL A 8 15.33 -7.65 -10.11
CA VAL A 8 14.03 -8.35 -10.06
C VAL A 8 13.02 -7.65 -9.16
N ALA A 9 13.46 -6.86 -8.18
CA ALA A 9 12.57 -6.05 -7.36
C ALA A 9 13.32 -4.86 -6.75
N PHE A 10 12.58 -3.79 -6.48
CA PHE A 10 13.06 -2.66 -5.70
C PHE A 10 11.94 -2.05 -4.87
N ALA A 11 12.34 -1.34 -3.82
CA ALA A 11 11.48 -0.46 -3.06
C ALA A 11 12.27 0.78 -2.67
N ASN A 12 11.59 1.92 -2.55
CA ASN A 12 12.14 3.06 -1.84
C ASN A 12 11.60 3.07 -0.41
N VAL A 13 12.41 3.60 0.49
CA VAL A 13 12.07 3.70 1.91
C VAL A 13 12.22 5.15 2.34
N LEU A 14 11.15 5.70 2.88
CA LEU A 14 11.17 6.99 3.55
C LEU A 14 11.50 6.78 5.02
N THR A 15 12.38 7.57 5.56
CA THR A 15 12.79 7.45 6.96
C THR A 15 12.62 8.75 7.73
N ASN A 16 12.17 8.62 8.97
CA ASN A 16 12.21 9.71 9.95
C ASN A 16 13.20 9.29 11.06
N ALA A 17 14.39 9.88 11.03
CA ALA A 17 15.46 9.55 11.98
C ALA A 17 15.10 9.92 13.43
N GLN A 18 14.39 11.04 13.66
CA GLN A 18 13.99 11.47 14.99
C GLN A 18 12.96 10.52 15.61
N ALA A 19 11.96 10.09 14.85
CA ALA A 19 10.95 9.13 15.28
C ALA A 19 11.45 7.67 15.17
N ARG A 20 12.61 7.44 14.54
CA ARG A 20 13.15 6.11 14.22
C ARG A 20 12.15 5.20 13.52
N VAL A 21 11.43 5.76 12.56
CA VAL A 21 10.40 5.10 11.76
C VAL A 21 10.84 5.04 10.31
N GLY A 22 10.77 3.86 9.71
CA GLY A 22 10.85 3.65 8.27
C GLY A 22 9.47 3.39 7.67
N SER A 23 9.24 3.80 6.45
CA SER A 23 8.00 3.54 5.69
C SER A 23 8.33 3.18 4.27
N ILE A 24 7.70 2.15 3.74
CA ILE A 24 7.75 1.86 2.32
C ILE A 24 6.79 2.80 1.58
N ASP A 25 7.22 3.28 0.42
CA ASP A 25 6.42 4.15 -0.44
C ASP A 25 6.16 3.45 -1.80
N ILE A 26 7.16 3.40 -2.66
CA ILE A 26 7.05 2.72 -3.95
C ILE A 26 7.74 1.38 -3.90
N MET A 27 7.10 0.37 -4.44
CA MET A 27 7.64 -0.97 -4.63
C MET A 27 7.24 -1.52 -5.99
N ARG A 28 8.15 -2.23 -6.62
CA ARG A 28 7.91 -2.90 -7.91
C ARG A 28 8.71 -4.20 -7.97
N HIS A 29 8.18 -5.15 -8.68
CA HIS A 29 8.89 -6.38 -9.05
C HIS A 29 8.65 -6.71 -10.52
N ALA A 30 9.58 -7.46 -11.12
CA ALA A 30 9.42 -8.00 -12.45
C ALA A 30 8.32 -9.08 -12.47
N GLY A 31 7.58 -9.18 -13.58
CA GLY A 31 6.49 -10.16 -13.70
C GLY A 31 6.97 -11.62 -13.63
N ASP A 32 8.23 -11.87 -13.95
CA ASP A 32 8.92 -13.16 -13.90
C ASP A 32 9.85 -13.29 -12.68
N ALA A 33 9.69 -12.42 -11.66
CA ALA A 33 10.45 -12.54 -10.43
C ALA A 33 10.10 -13.85 -9.71
N PRO A 34 11.08 -14.51 -9.06
CA PRO A 34 10.84 -15.72 -8.29
C PRO A 34 9.74 -15.55 -7.23
N ALA A 35 9.00 -16.60 -6.95
CA ALA A 35 8.03 -16.60 -5.87
C ALA A 35 8.70 -16.22 -4.53
N GLY A 36 8.00 -15.45 -3.71
CA GLY A 36 8.56 -14.96 -2.43
C GLY A 36 9.49 -13.75 -2.54
N THR A 37 9.74 -13.23 -3.75
CA THR A 37 10.61 -12.05 -3.97
C THR A 37 10.20 -10.86 -3.11
N MET A 38 8.91 -10.55 -3.01
CA MET A 38 8.45 -9.39 -2.25
C MET A 38 8.51 -9.63 -0.75
N GLU A 39 8.21 -10.84 -0.29
CA GLU A 39 8.36 -11.23 1.11
C GLU A 39 9.83 -11.12 1.55
N PHE A 40 10.73 -11.62 0.74
CA PHE A 40 12.17 -11.51 0.99
C PHE A 40 12.61 -10.04 1.04
N LEU A 41 12.21 -9.23 0.05
CA LEU A 41 12.55 -7.81 0.02
C LEU A 41 12.09 -7.08 1.28
N PHE A 42 10.86 -7.30 1.72
CA PHE A 42 10.32 -6.67 2.94
C PHE A 42 11.04 -7.13 4.20
N THR A 43 11.32 -8.43 4.31
CA THR A 43 12.05 -8.99 5.45
C THR A 43 13.44 -8.37 5.56
N GLU A 44 14.20 -8.32 4.47
CA GLU A 44 15.53 -7.73 4.43
C GLU A 44 15.51 -6.24 4.77
N LEU A 45 14.55 -5.48 4.24
CA LEU A 45 14.37 -4.07 4.58
C LEU A 45 14.12 -3.85 6.07
N MET A 46 13.23 -4.66 6.67
CA MET A 46 12.94 -4.57 8.11
C MET A 46 14.17 -4.91 8.95
N LEU A 47 14.91 -5.95 8.60
CA LEU A 47 16.13 -6.36 9.29
C LEU A 47 17.23 -5.28 9.18
N GLN A 48 17.42 -4.73 7.98
CA GLN A 48 18.37 -3.66 7.75
C GLN A 48 18.04 -2.40 8.53
N LEU A 49 16.79 -1.94 8.51
CA LEU A 49 16.36 -0.78 9.29
C LEU A 49 16.49 -1.04 10.81
N LYS A 50 16.14 -2.24 11.25
CA LYS A 50 16.33 -2.63 12.66
C LYS A 50 17.80 -2.55 13.07
N SER A 51 18.73 -3.01 12.23
CA SER A 51 20.18 -2.91 12.50
C SER A 51 20.70 -1.47 12.56
N GLN A 52 20.01 -0.54 11.86
CA GLN A 52 20.29 0.89 11.89
C GLN A 52 19.60 1.64 13.05
N GLY A 53 18.95 0.90 13.97
CA GLY A 53 18.30 1.46 15.14
C GLY A 53 16.88 1.97 14.92
N PHE A 54 16.24 1.69 13.78
CA PHE A 54 14.83 1.96 13.59
C PHE A 54 13.99 0.99 14.43
N VAL A 55 12.95 1.51 15.05
CA VAL A 55 12.10 0.75 15.99
C VAL A 55 10.72 0.44 15.43
N ARG A 56 10.36 1.08 14.31
CA ARG A 56 9.08 0.87 13.66
C ARG A 56 9.25 0.90 12.14
N PHE A 57 8.54 0.00 11.47
CA PHE A 57 8.43 -0.02 10.01
C PHE A 57 6.98 -0.01 9.59
N SER A 58 6.60 0.99 8.79
CA SER A 58 5.25 1.08 8.22
C SER A 58 5.19 0.36 6.88
N LEU A 59 4.30 -0.61 6.79
CA LEU A 59 4.00 -1.32 5.53
C LEU A 59 3.10 -0.50 4.59
N GLY A 60 2.82 0.75 4.94
CA GLY A 60 1.89 1.60 4.21
C GLY A 60 0.42 1.23 4.45
N MET A 61 -0.47 1.97 3.83
CA MET A 61 -1.91 1.83 4.02
C MET A 61 -2.48 0.62 3.26
N ALA A 62 -3.45 -0.07 3.87
CA ALA A 62 -4.32 -1.04 3.20
C ALA A 62 -5.74 -0.46 3.15
N PRO A 63 -6.10 0.30 2.10
CA PRO A 63 -7.37 1.00 2.02
C PRO A 63 -8.54 0.05 2.13
N LEU A 64 -9.64 0.48 2.77
CA LEU A 64 -10.92 -0.24 2.87
C LEU A 64 -10.85 -1.61 3.57
N SER A 65 -9.71 -1.98 4.15
CA SER A 65 -9.47 -3.30 4.72
C SER A 65 -10.23 -3.58 6.03
N GLY A 66 -10.81 -2.58 6.66
CA GLY A 66 -11.62 -2.70 7.89
C GLY A 66 -13.13 -2.74 7.66
N LEU A 67 -13.58 -2.71 6.41
CA LEU A 67 -15.00 -2.74 6.10
C LEU A 67 -15.54 -4.18 6.12
N SER A 68 -16.76 -4.38 6.66
CA SER A 68 -17.45 -5.66 6.52
C SER A 68 -17.67 -5.98 5.03
N PHE A 69 -17.64 -7.26 4.69
CA PHE A 69 -17.80 -7.75 3.31
C PHE A 69 -18.98 -7.12 2.56
N GLU A 70 -20.13 -6.98 3.21
CA GLU A 70 -21.31 -6.36 2.60
C GLU A 70 -21.19 -4.85 2.40
N ARG A 71 -20.50 -4.13 3.29
CA ARG A 71 -20.19 -2.70 3.11
C ARG A 71 -19.13 -2.50 2.02
N SER A 72 -18.12 -3.34 2.01
CA SER A 72 -17.14 -3.40 0.95
C SER A 72 -17.82 -3.59 -0.40
N ARG A 73 -18.66 -4.61 -0.57
CA ARG A 73 -19.34 -4.92 -1.83
C ARG A 73 -20.19 -3.76 -2.34
N ARG A 74 -20.99 -3.13 -1.48
CA ARG A 74 -21.82 -1.96 -1.85
C ARG A 74 -20.98 -0.73 -2.23
N MET A 75 -19.85 -0.55 -1.61
CA MET A 75 -18.90 0.48 -2.02
C MET A 75 -18.23 0.12 -3.35
N TRP A 76 -17.82 -1.14 -3.52
CA TRP A 76 -17.23 -1.63 -4.77
C TRP A 76 -18.16 -1.51 -5.96
N ASP A 77 -19.45 -1.81 -5.80
CA ASP A 77 -20.46 -1.63 -6.86
C ASP A 77 -20.60 -0.15 -7.27
N ARG A 78 -20.42 0.77 -6.32
CA ARG A 78 -20.42 2.22 -6.58
C ARG A 78 -19.08 2.74 -7.11
N PHE A 79 -17.97 2.14 -6.68
CA PHE A 79 -16.60 2.49 -7.13
C PHE A 79 -16.21 1.80 -8.44
N GLY A 80 -16.83 0.70 -8.79
CA GLY A 80 -16.46 -0.12 -9.94
C GLY A 80 -16.31 0.69 -11.24
N ASN A 81 -17.21 1.64 -11.48
CA ASN A 81 -17.14 2.53 -12.64
C ASN A 81 -15.99 3.56 -12.55
N LEU A 82 -15.61 3.99 -11.35
CA LEU A 82 -14.52 4.95 -11.16
C LEU A 82 -13.15 4.25 -11.29
N ILE A 83 -13.06 3.04 -10.76
CA ILE A 83 -11.86 2.19 -10.81
C ILE A 83 -11.62 1.69 -12.24
N TYR A 84 -12.66 1.29 -12.96
CA TYR A 84 -12.58 0.84 -14.35
C TYR A 84 -12.08 1.93 -15.31
N ARG A 85 -12.38 3.20 -15.01
CA ARG A 85 -11.95 4.35 -15.83
C ARG A 85 -10.53 4.83 -15.57
N HIS A 86 -9.94 4.56 -14.41
CA HIS A 86 -8.68 5.16 -13.98
C HIS A 86 -7.55 4.14 -13.71
N GLY A 87 -7.69 2.92 -14.19
CA GLY A 87 -6.60 1.95 -14.29
C GLY A 87 -6.19 1.27 -12.98
N GLY A 88 -5.80 0.08 -13.11
CA GLY A 88 -5.16 -0.97 -12.33
C GLY A 88 -4.57 -0.76 -10.92
N ALA A 89 -4.38 0.46 -10.44
CA ALA A 89 -3.73 0.70 -9.15
C ALA A 89 -4.60 0.32 -7.92
N PHE A 90 -5.90 0.22 -8.11
CA PHE A 90 -6.86 -0.09 -7.03
C PHE A 90 -7.34 -1.55 -7.02
N TYR A 91 -6.83 -2.38 -7.92
CA TYR A 91 -7.47 -3.66 -8.26
C TYR A 91 -7.32 -4.79 -7.24
N ASN A 92 -6.43 -4.71 -6.25
CA ASN A 92 -6.23 -5.84 -5.33
C ASN A 92 -6.03 -5.42 -3.86
N PHE A 93 -6.99 -4.74 -3.27
CA PHE A 93 -6.91 -4.37 -1.84
C PHE A 93 -6.93 -5.57 -0.91
N GLU A 94 -7.68 -6.62 -1.24
CA GLU A 94 -7.71 -7.86 -0.44
C GLU A 94 -6.36 -8.57 -0.50
N GLY A 95 -5.77 -8.68 -1.68
CA GLY A 95 -4.43 -9.23 -1.86
C GLY A 95 -3.36 -8.40 -1.16
N LEU A 96 -3.46 -7.07 -1.21
CA LEU A 96 -2.56 -6.18 -0.49
C LEU A 96 -2.68 -6.35 1.04
N ARG A 97 -3.90 -6.46 1.56
CA ARG A 97 -4.13 -6.75 2.98
C ARG A 97 -3.57 -8.11 3.36
N ALA A 98 -3.89 -9.15 2.58
CA ALA A 98 -3.41 -10.51 2.82
C ALA A 98 -1.88 -10.58 2.78
N PHE A 99 -1.25 -9.88 1.83
CA PHE A 99 0.21 -9.77 1.77
C PHE A 99 0.79 -9.14 3.04
N LYS A 100 0.25 -7.99 3.47
CA LYS A 100 0.73 -7.29 4.68
C LYS A 100 0.48 -8.09 5.96
N ALA A 101 -0.63 -8.81 6.04
CA ALA A 101 -0.95 -9.67 7.17
C ALA A 101 0.07 -10.79 7.41
N LYS A 102 0.85 -11.19 6.40
CA LYS A 102 1.95 -12.16 6.55
C LYS A 102 3.05 -11.71 7.52
N PHE A 103 3.16 -10.41 7.74
CA PHE A 103 4.16 -9.81 8.64
C PHE A 103 3.61 -9.53 10.04
N ASP A 104 2.40 -9.99 10.35
CA ASP A 104 1.71 -9.80 11.63
C ASP A 104 1.75 -8.33 12.14
N PRO A 105 1.27 -7.35 11.34
CA PRO A 105 1.41 -5.95 11.69
C PRO A 105 0.37 -5.48 12.69
N ASP A 106 0.74 -4.48 13.48
CA ASP A 106 -0.21 -3.69 14.25
C ASP A 106 -1.09 -2.86 13.30
N TRP A 107 -2.37 -3.18 13.21
CA TRP A 107 -3.33 -2.46 12.37
C TRP A 107 -3.84 -1.22 13.08
N VAL A 108 -3.52 -0.04 12.50
CA VAL A 108 -3.98 1.24 13.01
C VAL A 108 -5.03 1.81 12.06
N PRO A 109 -6.26 2.13 12.52
CA PRO A 109 -7.29 2.68 11.66
C PRO A 109 -6.94 4.12 11.23
N HIS A 110 -7.10 4.40 9.93
CA HIS A 110 -7.01 5.73 9.36
C HIS A 110 -8.37 6.11 8.78
N TYR A 111 -8.76 7.36 8.99
CA TYR A 111 -10.08 7.85 8.59
C TYR A 111 -9.96 8.98 7.57
N LEU A 112 -10.86 8.97 6.59
CA LEU A 112 -11.03 10.09 5.68
C LEU A 112 -12.04 11.06 6.31
N ALA A 113 -11.60 12.27 6.61
CA ALA A 113 -12.46 13.36 7.02
C ALA A 113 -12.92 14.15 5.79
N THR A 114 -14.23 14.40 5.70
CA THR A 114 -14.83 15.20 4.62
C THR A 114 -15.73 16.27 5.22
N PRO A 115 -15.93 17.41 4.52
CA PRO A 115 -16.91 18.42 4.96
C PRO A 115 -18.29 17.81 5.15
N SER A 116 -19.05 18.36 6.11
CA SER A 116 -20.43 17.92 6.37
C SER A 116 -21.28 18.01 5.11
N GLY A 117 -22.06 16.96 4.84
CA GLY A 117 -22.91 16.89 3.66
C GLY A 117 -22.22 16.47 2.35
N MET A 118 -20.89 16.36 2.33
CA MET A 118 -20.16 15.91 1.15
C MET A 118 -20.08 14.37 1.11
N PRO A 119 -20.52 13.72 0.02
CA PRO A 119 -20.34 12.27 -0.13
C PRO A 119 -18.85 11.91 -0.12
N PRO A 120 -18.40 10.91 0.68
CA PRO A 120 -16.98 10.55 0.80
C PRO A 120 -16.30 10.16 -0.51
N LEU A 121 -17.11 9.83 -1.53
CA LEU A 121 -16.63 9.43 -2.86
C LEU A 121 -16.03 10.59 -3.65
N LEU A 122 -16.53 11.81 -3.48
CA LEU A 122 -16.06 12.97 -4.23
C LEU A 122 -14.60 13.32 -3.90
N PRO A 123 -14.21 13.48 -2.62
CA PRO A 123 -12.81 13.72 -2.28
C PRO A 123 -11.86 12.60 -2.70
N LEU A 124 -12.32 11.34 -2.66
CA LEU A 124 -11.51 10.21 -3.14
C LEU A 124 -11.31 10.26 -4.66
N ALA A 125 -12.34 10.63 -5.42
CA ALA A 125 -12.24 10.81 -6.87
C ALA A 125 -11.30 11.97 -7.21
N ASP A 126 -11.39 13.09 -6.48
CA ASP A 126 -10.52 14.23 -6.69
C ASP A 126 -9.06 13.91 -6.33
N ALA A 127 -8.82 13.21 -5.23
CA ALA A 127 -7.48 12.74 -4.88
C ALA A 127 -6.91 11.81 -5.96
N ALA A 128 -7.71 10.86 -6.48
CA ALA A 128 -7.29 9.98 -7.56
C ALA A 128 -6.95 10.75 -8.85
N ARG A 129 -7.73 11.79 -9.19
CA ARG A 129 -7.44 12.65 -10.34
C ARG A 129 -6.14 13.44 -10.16
N LEU A 130 -5.91 13.99 -8.97
CA LEU A 130 -4.68 14.73 -8.67
C LEU A 130 -3.45 13.82 -8.78
N ILE A 131 -3.53 12.59 -8.26
CA ILE A 131 -2.46 11.60 -8.38
C ILE A 131 -2.20 11.25 -9.85
N ALA A 132 -3.26 11.04 -10.64
CA ALA A 132 -3.14 10.71 -12.06
C ALA A 132 -2.60 11.89 -12.90
N ALA A 133 -2.83 13.13 -12.49
CA ALA A 133 -2.34 14.32 -13.18
C ALA A 133 -0.89 14.67 -12.84
N ALA A 134 -0.34 14.10 -11.76
CA ALA A 134 1.04 14.34 -11.30
C ALA A 134 2.06 13.33 -11.88
N GLY A 135 1.63 12.34 -12.64
CA GLY A 135 2.45 11.32 -13.31
C GLY A 135 2.45 11.49 -14.80
#